data_e7b37790ebc382aab1f1b489c6445efa
#
_entry.id   e7b37790ebc382aab1f1b489c6445efa
#
_cell.length_a   1.000
_cell.length_b   1.000
_cell.length_c   1.000
_cell.angle_alpha   90.00
_cell.angle_beta   90.00
_cell.angle_gamma   90.00
#
_symmetry.space_group_name_H-M   'P 1'
#
loop_
_entity.id
_entity.type
_entity.pdbx_description
1 polymer ?
#
loop_
_entity_poly.entity_id
_entity_poly.type
_entity_poly.pdbx_seq_one_letter_code
_entity_poly.pdbx_strand_id
1 'polypeptide(L)'
;MPGSPFEVKALDDVNLTINDGEFIGIIGHTGSGKSTLISHFNALERSESGHVFVNGMDLGDKDTKLTDVRRTVGLVFQYPEYQLFEETVEKDIAFGPRNLKLDEKEIRHRVTEAMLLVGLDDSLRKASPFNLSGGQKRRVAIAGVLAMNPSILVLDEPAAGLDPAGRRSMLELIRGIHQSGVTVVMVSHSMDDVGKYCDRLYVLDHGRIQYQGTPAEVFEHGNELKKIGLDVPECAKLAAVLREKGFDIAPGTFRREDMCREILKNLKK
;
A
#
# COMPACT_ATOMS: atom_id res chain seq x y z
N MET A 1 -4.13 9.08 -26.77
CA MET A 1 -5.25 9.58 -27.60
C MET A 1 -6.08 8.35 -28.00
N PRO A 2 -7.34 8.26 -27.60
CA PRO A 2 -8.20 7.12 -27.95
C PRO A 2 -8.22 6.91 -29.46
N GLY A 3 -8.03 5.64 -29.89
CA GLY A 3 -8.02 5.27 -31.30
C GLY A 3 -6.71 5.48 -32.07
N SER A 4 -5.60 5.78 -31.38
CA SER A 4 -4.28 5.86 -32.03
C SER A 4 -3.62 4.46 -32.08
N PRO A 5 -2.73 4.18 -33.10
CA PRO A 5 -1.98 2.92 -33.15
C PRO A 5 -1.03 2.71 -31.94
N PHE A 6 -0.86 3.71 -31.11
CA PHE A 6 -0.02 3.71 -29.90
C PHE A 6 -0.86 3.70 -28.61
N GLU A 7 -2.16 3.43 -28.71
CA GLU A 7 -3.02 3.31 -27.54
C GLU A 7 -2.64 2.06 -26.75
N VAL A 8 -2.16 2.26 -25.53
CA VAL A 8 -1.87 1.18 -24.59
C VAL A 8 -2.93 1.23 -23.50
N LYS A 9 -3.71 0.16 -23.36
CA LYS A 9 -4.60 0.00 -22.21
C LYS A 9 -3.76 -0.19 -20.96
N ALA A 10 -3.85 0.75 -20.04
CA ALA A 10 -3.15 0.65 -18.76
C ALA A 10 -3.75 -0.43 -17.85
N LEU A 11 -5.06 -0.65 -17.93
CA LEU A 11 -5.81 -1.70 -17.26
C LEU A 11 -6.73 -2.39 -18.26
N ASP A 12 -6.80 -3.72 -18.21
CA ASP A 12 -7.59 -4.53 -19.13
C ASP A 12 -8.25 -5.69 -18.37
N ASP A 13 -9.57 -5.60 -18.20
CA ASP A 13 -10.42 -6.59 -17.50
C ASP A 13 -9.90 -6.93 -16.07
N VAL A 14 -9.62 -5.89 -15.28
CA VAL A 14 -9.20 -6.04 -13.89
C VAL A 14 -10.42 -6.26 -13.00
N ASN A 15 -10.48 -7.43 -12.36
CA ASN A 15 -11.52 -7.78 -11.40
C ASN A 15 -10.87 -8.11 -10.05
N LEU A 16 -11.16 -7.32 -9.01
CA LEU A 16 -10.63 -7.54 -7.66
C LEU A 16 -11.67 -7.12 -6.61
N THR A 17 -11.53 -7.68 -5.42
CA THR A 17 -12.34 -7.32 -4.25
C THR A 17 -11.43 -7.15 -3.05
N ILE A 18 -11.62 -6.07 -2.31
CA ILE A 18 -10.93 -5.79 -1.05
C ILE A 18 -11.98 -5.74 0.04
N ASN A 19 -11.84 -6.57 1.07
CA ASN A 19 -12.77 -6.59 2.19
C ASN A 19 -12.31 -5.65 3.31
N ASP A 20 -13.25 -5.22 4.14
CA ASP A 20 -12.93 -4.38 5.28
C ASP A 20 -11.96 -5.08 6.23
N GLY A 21 -10.98 -4.34 6.71
CA GLY A 21 -9.96 -4.83 7.61
C GLY A 21 -8.88 -5.72 6.99
N GLU A 22 -8.83 -5.89 5.64
CA GLU A 22 -7.73 -6.60 4.98
C GLU A 22 -6.50 -5.70 4.84
N PHE A 23 -5.32 -6.33 4.87
CA PHE A 23 -4.07 -5.74 4.41
C PHE A 23 -3.67 -6.36 3.07
N ILE A 24 -3.94 -5.63 1.99
CA ILE A 24 -3.72 -6.07 0.60
C ILE A 24 -2.38 -5.58 0.07
N GLY A 25 -1.63 -6.47 -0.58
CA GLY A 25 -0.46 -6.12 -1.37
C GLY A 25 -0.78 -6.14 -2.88
N ILE A 26 -0.42 -5.09 -3.60
CA ILE A 26 -0.46 -5.06 -5.06
C ILE A 26 0.98 -5.07 -5.55
N ILE A 27 1.36 -6.12 -6.28
CA ILE A 27 2.70 -6.30 -6.83
C ILE A 27 2.64 -6.40 -8.36
N GLY A 28 3.76 -6.11 -9.01
CA GLY A 28 3.88 -6.14 -10.47
C GLY A 28 5.11 -5.37 -10.90
N HIS A 29 5.63 -5.63 -12.11
CA HIS A 29 6.77 -4.89 -12.65
C HIS A 29 6.42 -3.41 -12.92
N THR A 30 7.43 -2.58 -13.18
CA THR A 30 7.22 -1.18 -13.58
C THR A 30 6.43 -1.12 -14.89
N GLY A 31 5.38 -0.30 -14.93
CA GLY A 31 4.49 -0.21 -16.09
C GLY A 31 3.39 -1.28 -16.16
N SER A 32 3.24 -2.14 -15.15
CA SER A 32 2.15 -3.14 -15.13
C SER A 32 0.74 -2.57 -14.89
N GLY A 33 0.61 -1.27 -14.54
CA GLY A 33 -0.67 -0.61 -14.31
C GLY A 33 -1.02 -0.35 -12.84
N LYS A 34 -0.13 -0.65 -11.87
CA LYS A 34 -0.42 -0.50 -10.42
C LYS A 34 -0.85 0.90 -10.01
N SER A 35 -0.09 1.92 -10.38
CA SER A 35 -0.41 3.32 -10.01
C SER A 35 -1.71 3.77 -10.66
N THR A 36 -1.98 3.37 -11.90
CA THR A 36 -3.27 3.59 -12.56
C THR A 36 -4.39 2.88 -11.78
N LEU A 37 -4.20 1.62 -11.39
CA LEU A 37 -5.21 0.88 -10.63
C LEU A 37 -5.57 1.58 -9.31
N ILE A 38 -4.57 1.96 -8.51
CA ILE A 38 -4.85 2.64 -7.24
C ILE A 38 -5.44 4.04 -7.40
N SER A 39 -5.17 4.74 -8.52
CA SER A 39 -5.79 6.03 -8.84
C SER A 39 -7.30 5.91 -9.09
N HIS A 40 -7.78 4.74 -9.50
CA HIS A 40 -9.21 4.48 -9.63
C HIS A 40 -9.91 4.33 -8.27
N PHE A 41 -9.21 3.88 -7.21
CA PHE A 41 -9.83 3.61 -5.91
C PHE A 41 -10.39 4.88 -5.23
N ASN A 42 -9.82 6.05 -5.48
CA ASN A 42 -10.31 7.32 -4.96
C ASN A 42 -10.84 8.28 -6.03
N ALA A 43 -11.16 7.74 -7.22
CA ALA A 43 -11.67 8.48 -8.36
C ALA A 43 -10.77 9.67 -8.80
N LEU A 44 -9.44 9.51 -8.73
CA LEU A 44 -8.49 10.39 -9.42
C LEU A 44 -8.51 10.11 -10.92
N GLU A 45 -8.62 8.84 -11.29
CA GLU A 45 -8.90 8.41 -12.66
C GLU A 45 -10.27 7.74 -12.72
N ARG A 46 -10.95 7.85 -13.84
CA ARG A 46 -12.24 7.20 -14.10
C ARG A 46 -12.05 6.06 -15.09
N SER A 47 -12.71 4.94 -14.82
CA SER A 47 -12.73 3.82 -15.75
C SER A 47 -13.50 4.21 -17.04
N GLU A 48 -12.95 3.84 -18.19
CA GLU A 48 -13.66 3.99 -19.48
C GLU A 48 -14.76 2.93 -19.63
N SER A 49 -14.61 1.77 -18.97
CA SER A 49 -15.58 0.68 -18.96
C SER A 49 -15.50 -0.10 -17.64
N GLY A 50 -16.56 -0.81 -17.30
CA GLY A 50 -16.68 -1.51 -16.02
C GLY A 50 -17.06 -0.57 -14.87
N HIS A 51 -17.01 -1.09 -13.65
CA HIS A 51 -17.46 -0.39 -12.45
C HIS A 51 -16.42 -0.48 -11.36
N VAL A 52 -16.27 0.59 -10.58
CA VAL A 52 -15.48 0.64 -9.37
C VAL A 52 -16.40 1.02 -8.23
N PHE A 53 -16.54 0.13 -7.24
CA PHE A 53 -17.36 0.37 -6.07
C PHE A 53 -16.49 0.60 -4.84
N VAL A 54 -16.81 1.62 -4.07
CA VAL A 54 -16.20 1.89 -2.76
C VAL A 54 -17.30 2.00 -1.72
N ASN A 55 -17.37 1.06 -0.78
CA ASN A 55 -18.42 0.99 0.23
C ASN A 55 -19.84 1.15 -0.38
N GLY A 56 -20.09 0.47 -1.51
CA GLY A 56 -21.36 0.51 -2.23
C GLY A 56 -21.57 1.74 -3.10
N MET A 57 -20.67 2.71 -3.11
CA MET A 57 -20.71 3.86 -4.03
C MET A 57 -20.09 3.49 -5.38
N ASP A 58 -20.85 3.56 -6.46
CA ASP A 58 -20.30 3.39 -7.82
C ASP A 58 -19.61 4.69 -8.23
N LEU A 59 -18.31 4.63 -8.52
CA LEU A 59 -17.51 5.80 -8.90
C LEU A 59 -17.82 6.28 -10.33
N GLY A 60 -18.48 5.44 -11.14
CA GLY A 60 -18.97 5.79 -12.48
C GLY A 60 -20.28 6.55 -12.46
N ASP A 61 -21.04 6.50 -11.37
CA ASP A 61 -22.32 7.19 -11.25
C ASP A 61 -22.11 8.71 -11.13
N LYS A 62 -22.93 9.48 -11.86
CA LYS A 62 -22.90 10.96 -11.84
C LYS A 62 -23.35 11.55 -10.51
N ASP A 63 -24.17 10.83 -9.77
CA ASP A 63 -24.70 11.26 -8.47
C ASP A 63 -23.73 10.95 -7.33
N THR A 64 -22.69 10.16 -7.55
CA THR A 64 -21.66 9.85 -6.56
C THR A 64 -20.82 11.08 -6.25
N LYS A 65 -20.85 11.51 -4.98
CA LYS A 65 -20.07 12.63 -4.48
C LYS A 65 -18.61 12.21 -4.28
N LEU A 66 -17.73 12.66 -5.16
CA LEU A 66 -16.28 12.34 -5.08
C LEU A 66 -15.62 12.77 -3.76
N THR A 67 -16.18 13.77 -3.08
CA THR A 67 -15.71 14.17 -1.73
C THR A 67 -15.90 13.07 -0.71
N ASP A 68 -17.01 12.32 -0.77
CA ASP A 68 -17.29 11.22 0.14
C ASP A 68 -16.37 10.02 -0.16
N VAL A 69 -16.13 9.74 -1.44
CA VAL A 69 -15.16 8.73 -1.88
C VAL A 69 -13.76 9.07 -1.36
N ARG A 70 -13.28 10.30 -1.58
CA ARG A 70 -11.94 10.76 -1.16
C ARG A 70 -11.79 10.88 0.36
N ARG A 71 -12.89 11.03 1.08
CA ARG A 71 -12.91 10.92 2.53
C ARG A 71 -12.75 9.46 2.97
N THR A 72 -13.39 8.53 2.26
CA THR A 72 -13.35 7.08 2.55
C THR A 72 -12.00 6.47 2.20
N VAL A 73 -11.44 6.82 1.04
CA VAL A 73 -10.17 6.29 0.53
C VAL A 73 -9.09 7.36 0.57
N GLY A 74 -8.22 7.28 1.56
CA GLY A 74 -6.99 8.06 1.63
C GLY A 74 -5.92 7.46 0.72
N LEU A 75 -5.32 8.27 -0.15
CA LEU A 75 -4.24 7.84 -1.05
C LEU A 75 -2.96 8.60 -0.74
N VAL A 76 -1.89 7.85 -0.51
CA VAL A 76 -0.52 8.35 -0.32
C VAL A 76 0.31 7.90 -1.51
N PHE A 77 0.79 8.86 -2.30
CA PHE A 77 1.63 8.59 -3.48
C PHE A 77 3.07 8.27 -3.10
N GLN A 78 3.82 7.77 -4.06
CA GLN A 78 5.25 7.57 -3.93
C GLN A 78 5.96 8.91 -3.66
N TYR A 79 6.91 8.91 -2.70
CA TYR A 79 7.61 10.12 -2.22
C TYR A 79 6.67 11.25 -1.75
N PRO A 80 5.75 10.97 -0.81
CA PRO A 80 4.73 11.91 -0.40
C PRO A 80 5.29 13.17 0.28
N GLU A 81 6.54 13.12 0.73
CA GLU A 81 7.29 14.25 1.29
C GLU A 81 7.47 15.42 0.31
N TYR A 82 7.35 15.19 -0.99
CA TYR A 82 7.39 16.26 -1.99
C TYR A 82 6.05 16.99 -2.18
N GLN A 83 4.99 16.50 -1.53
CA GLN A 83 3.66 17.10 -1.60
C GLN A 83 3.40 18.10 -0.47
N LEU A 84 4.32 18.25 0.47
CA LEU A 84 4.23 19.23 1.55
C LEU A 84 4.41 20.64 1.02
N PHE A 85 3.53 21.57 1.40
CA PHE A 85 3.52 22.92 0.86
C PHE A 85 3.17 24.01 1.88
N GLU A 86 2.66 23.66 3.05
CA GLU A 86 2.26 24.61 4.07
C GLU A 86 3.45 25.13 4.91
N GLU A 87 3.24 26.24 5.59
CA GLU A 87 4.28 26.88 6.41
C GLU A 87 4.63 26.07 7.67
N THR A 88 3.66 25.31 8.22
CA THR A 88 3.83 24.52 9.43
C THR A 88 3.24 23.11 9.29
N VAL A 89 3.78 22.17 10.06
CA VAL A 89 3.31 20.78 10.13
C VAL A 89 1.82 20.72 10.41
N GLU A 90 1.32 21.47 11.41
CA GLU A 90 -0.10 21.46 11.74
C GLU A 90 -1.00 21.97 10.62
N LYS A 91 -0.53 22.98 9.84
CA LYS A 91 -1.29 23.50 8.72
C LYS A 91 -1.36 22.49 7.58
N ASP A 92 -0.25 21.82 7.31
CA ASP A 92 -0.17 20.77 6.28
C ASP A 92 -1.11 19.60 6.61
N ILE A 93 -1.05 19.08 7.84
CA ILE A 93 -1.94 18.01 8.31
C ILE A 93 -3.42 18.47 8.32
N ALA A 94 -3.69 19.73 8.68
CA ALA A 94 -5.04 20.28 8.74
C ALA A 94 -5.66 20.55 7.36
N PHE A 95 -4.90 20.52 6.28
CA PHE A 95 -5.37 20.88 4.94
C PHE A 95 -6.54 20.00 4.47
N GLY A 96 -6.44 18.68 4.61
CA GLY A 96 -7.51 17.74 4.29
C GLY A 96 -8.79 17.99 5.10
N PRO A 97 -8.72 17.99 6.44
CA PRO A 97 -9.85 18.31 7.31
C PRO A 97 -10.53 19.66 7.02
N ARG A 98 -9.76 20.70 6.68
CA ARG A 98 -10.31 22.01 6.27
C ARG A 98 -11.10 21.91 4.98
N ASN A 99 -10.61 21.19 3.99
CA ASN A 99 -11.32 20.96 2.73
C ASN A 99 -12.63 20.17 2.93
N LEU A 100 -12.71 19.35 3.98
CA LEU A 100 -13.93 18.68 4.42
C LEU A 100 -14.88 19.63 5.17
N LYS A 101 -14.50 20.90 5.37
CA LYS A 101 -15.28 21.94 6.07
C LYS A 101 -15.63 21.55 7.50
N LEU A 102 -14.74 20.85 8.20
CA LEU A 102 -14.88 20.53 9.60
C LEU A 102 -14.68 21.79 10.46
N ASP A 103 -15.25 21.79 11.68
CA ASP A 103 -15.02 22.89 12.61
C ASP A 103 -13.58 22.87 13.17
N GLU A 104 -13.12 24.02 13.65
CA GLU A 104 -11.74 24.20 14.13
C GLU A 104 -11.39 23.33 15.35
N LYS A 105 -12.35 22.92 16.14
CA LYS A 105 -12.14 22.03 17.30
C LYS A 105 -11.85 20.61 16.79
N GLU A 106 -12.67 20.13 15.87
CA GLU A 106 -12.50 18.82 15.23
C GLU A 106 -11.19 18.77 14.43
N ILE A 107 -10.85 19.83 13.67
CA ILE A 107 -9.59 19.91 12.94
C ILE A 107 -8.41 19.76 13.89
N ARG A 108 -8.37 20.52 14.99
CA ARG A 108 -7.29 20.41 15.99
C ARG A 108 -7.20 19.02 16.60
N HIS A 109 -8.33 18.40 16.89
CA HIS A 109 -8.39 17.04 17.42
C HIS A 109 -7.76 16.05 16.43
N ARG A 110 -8.20 16.05 15.17
CA ARG A 110 -7.70 15.17 14.13
C ARG A 110 -6.21 15.36 13.83
N VAL A 111 -5.73 16.61 13.81
CA VAL A 111 -4.30 16.89 13.66
C VAL A 111 -3.51 16.26 14.80
N THR A 112 -3.97 16.40 16.04
CA THR A 112 -3.31 15.84 17.22
C THR A 112 -3.27 14.31 17.15
N GLU A 113 -4.39 13.67 16.85
CA GLU A 113 -4.46 12.21 16.70
C GLU A 113 -3.59 11.71 15.55
N ALA A 114 -3.63 12.37 14.40
CA ALA A 114 -2.80 11.99 13.25
C ALA A 114 -1.30 12.11 13.57
N MET A 115 -0.87 13.18 14.23
CA MET A 115 0.53 13.33 14.67
C MET A 115 0.94 12.20 15.62
N LEU A 116 0.09 11.87 16.58
CA LEU A 116 0.34 10.78 17.53
C LEU A 116 0.44 9.42 16.81
N LEU A 117 -0.49 9.12 15.92
CA LEU A 117 -0.52 7.86 15.15
C LEU A 117 0.74 7.65 14.34
N VAL A 118 1.27 8.71 13.71
CA VAL A 118 2.50 8.59 12.92
C VAL A 118 3.77 8.76 13.76
N GLY A 119 3.67 8.96 15.06
CA GLY A 119 4.82 9.13 15.98
C GLY A 119 5.60 10.43 15.72
N LEU A 120 4.91 11.53 15.42
CA LEU A 120 5.48 12.87 15.39
C LEU A 120 5.35 13.54 16.75
N ASP A 121 6.48 14.08 17.25
CA ASP A 121 6.49 14.83 18.50
C ASP A 121 5.71 16.15 18.37
N ASP A 122 4.95 16.52 19.41
CA ASP A 122 4.12 17.73 19.38
C ASP A 122 4.94 19.03 19.25
N SER A 123 6.23 19.01 19.65
CA SER A 123 7.15 20.13 19.43
C SER A 123 7.35 20.49 17.97
N LEU A 124 7.12 19.54 17.05
CA LEU A 124 7.21 19.75 15.62
C LEU A 124 5.99 20.45 15.02
N ARG A 125 4.89 20.58 15.75
CA ARG A 125 3.61 21.12 15.30
C ARG A 125 3.73 22.47 14.57
N LYS A 126 4.53 23.38 15.15
CA LYS A 126 4.78 24.71 14.61
C LYS A 126 6.02 24.80 13.70
N ALA A 127 6.76 23.71 13.58
CA ALA A 127 7.94 23.69 12.71
C ALA A 127 7.53 23.74 11.23
N SER A 128 8.42 24.31 10.42
CA SER A 128 8.26 24.21 8.96
C SER A 128 8.52 22.79 8.49
N PRO A 129 7.63 22.18 7.68
CA PRO A 129 7.86 20.87 7.11
C PRO A 129 9.18 20.78 6.34
N PHE A 130 9.63 21.87 5.74
CA PHE A 130 10.86 21.91 4.94
C PHE A 130 12.13 21.73 5.76
N ASN A 131 12.10 21.99 7.06
CA ASN A 131 13.22 21.83 7.98
C ASN A 131 13.30 20.42 8.61
N LEU A 132 12.36 19.54 8.29
CA LEU A 132 12.30 18.19 8.84
C LEU A 132 13.20 17.21 8.07
N SER A 133 13.60 16.11 8.71
CA SER A 133 14.23 14.97 8.03
C SER A 133 13.27 14.34 7.02
N GLY A 134 13.78 13.64 6.00
CA GLY A 134 12.96 12.97 4.99
C GLY A 134 11.93 12.01 5.59
N GLY A 135 12.33 11.24 6.61
CA GLY A 135 11.41 10.35 7.33
C GLY A 135 10.32 11.09 8.09
N GLN A 136 10.63 12.23 8.72
CA GLN A 136 9.63 13.07 9.37
C GLN A 136 8.68 13.71 8.35
N LYS A 137 9.19 14.24 7.24
CA LYS A 137 8.36 14.77 6.14
C LYS A 137 7.35 13.73 5.65
N ARG A 138 7.81 12.49 5.42
CA ARG A 138 6.94 11.39 4.98
C ARG A 138 5.86 11.08 6.00
N ARG A 139 6.18 11.12 7.30
CA ARG A 139 5.19 10.97 8.38
C ARG A 139 4.17 12.11 8.39
N VAL A 140 4.59 13.35 8.15
CA VAL A 140 3.68 14.50 8.03
C VAL A 140 2.70 14.29 6.88
N ALA A 141 3.17 13.88 5.71
CA ALA A 141 2.31 13.63 4.55
C ALA A 141 1.29 12.51 4.81
N ILE A 142 1.72 11.40 5.44
CA ILE A 142 0.80 10.32 5.84
C ILE A 142 -0.20 10.82 6.89
N ALA A 143 0.24 11.63 7.86
CA ALA A 143 -0.65 12.24 8.87
C ALA A 143 -1.72 13.12 8.23
N GLY A 144 -1.37 13.88 7.18
CA GLY A 144 -2.32 14.70 6.42
C GLY A 144 -3.45 13.89 5.80
N VAL A 145 -3.15 12.69 5.32
CA VAL A 145 -4.17 11.76 4.80
C VAL A 145 -4.98 11.13 5.95
N LEU A 146 -4.31 10.68 7.01
CA LEU A 146 -4.97 10.06 8.17
C LEU A 146 -5.90 11.04 8.92
N ALA A 147 -5.57 12.34 8.92
CA ALA A 147 -6.42 13.36 9.54
C ALA A 147 -7.81 13.49 8.89
N MET A 148 -7.99 13.01 7.68
CA MET A 148 -9.31 12.89 7.05
C MET A 148 -10.13 11.72 7.62
N ASN A 149 -9.53 10.85 8.43
CA ASN A 149 -10.12 9.65 9.03
C ASN A 149 -10.66 8.67 7.96
N PRO A 150 -9.81 8.23 7.02
CA PRO A 150 -10.23 7.30 5.99
C PRO A 150 -10.44 5.90 6.57
N SER A 151 -11.43 5.14 6.04
CA SER A 151 -11.59 3.72 6.37
C SER A 151 -10.66 2.82 5.52
N ILE A 152 -10.17 3.33 4.40
CA ILE A 152 -9.25 2.64 3.50
C ILE A 152 -8.04 3.54 3.26
N LEU A 153 -6.85 3.01 3.51
CA LEU A 153 -5.57 3.69 3.26
C LEU A 153 -4.82 2.98 2.13
N VAL A 154 -4.61 3.69 1.04
CA VAL A 154 -3.84 3.21 -0.12
C VAL A 154 -2.47 3.88 -0.11
N LEU A 155 -1.41 3.10 -0.24
CA LEU A 155 -0.02 3.55 -0.14
C LEU A 155 0.76 3.06 -1.36
N ASP A 156 1.28 3.99 -2.16
CA ASP A 156 2.15 3.68 -3.29
C ASP A 156 3.62 3.73 -2.85
N GLU A 157 4.27 2.57 -2.77
CA GLU A 157 5.69 2.42 -2.40
C GLU A 157 6.09 3.18 -1.11
N PRO A 158 5.41 2.99 0.02
CA PRO A 158 5.57 3.85 1.21
C PRO A 158 6.96 3.79 1.83
N ALA A 159 7.74 2.76 1.56
CA ALA A 159 9.09 2.55 2.09
C ALA A 159 10.20 2.81 1.04
N ALA A 160 9.86 3.29 -0.16
CA ALA A 160 10.84 3.56 -1.22
C ALA A 160 11.86 4.62 -0.79
N GLY A 161 13.15 4.38 -1.06
CA GLY A 161 14.23 5.33 -0.77
C GLY A 161 14.59 5.49 0.71
N LEU A 162 13.96 4.75 1.62
CA LEU A 162 14.34 4.75 3.04
C LEU A 162 15.49 3.77 3.31
N ASP A 163 16.32 4.11 4.28
CA ASP A 163 17.30 3.18 4.83
C ASP A 163 16.63 1.98 5.52
N PRO A 164 17.34 0.89 5.84
CA PRO A 164 16.74 -0.31 6.44
C PRO A 164 16.02 -0.06 7.78
N ALA A 165 16.46 0.91 8.58
CA ALA A 165 15.84 1.25 9.86
C ALA A 165 14.55 2.06 9.63
N GLY A 166 14.61 3.07 8.77
CA GLY A 166 13.46 3.88 8.36
C GLY A 166 12.37 3.04 7.68
N ARG A 167 12.79 2.10 6.80
CA ARG A 167 11.87 1.15 6.16
C ARG A 167 11.10 0.31 7.19
N ARG A 168 11.81 -0.33 8.13
CA ARG A 168 11.16 -1.09 9.21
C ARG A 168 10.20 -0.23 10.01
N SER A 169 10.65 0.97 10.42
CA SER A 169 9.84 1.90 11.19
C SER A 169 8.57 2.33 10.44
N MET A 170 8.66 2.55 9.13
CA MET A 170 7.52 2.91 8.28
C MET A 170 6.52 1.74 8.15
N LEU A 171 7.00 0.54 7.90
CA LEU A 171 6.13 -0.63 7.75
C LEU A 171 5.45 -1.03 9.06
N GLU A 172 6.14 -0.89 10.21
CA GLU A 172 5.51 -1.10 11.53
C GLU A 172 4.47 -0.01 11.83
N LEU A 173 4.69 1.24 11.42
CA LEU A 173 3.69 2.30 11.47
C LEU A 173 2.42 1.90 10.68
N ILE A 174 2.58 1.49 9.42
CA ILE A 174 1.46 1.08 8.56
C ILE A 174 0.73 -0.12 9.17
N ARG A 175 1.47 -1.07 9.73
CA ARG A 175 0.89 -2.20 10.47
C ARG A 175 0.05 -1.74 11.67
N GLY A 176 0.55 -0.76 12.43
CA GLY A 176 -0.21 -0.18 13.54
C GLY A 176 -1.52 0.48 13.10
N ILE A 177 -1.48 1.19 11.96
CA ILE A 177 -2.69 1.77 11.35
C ILE A 177 -3.68 0.67 10.95
N HIS A 178 -3.21 -0.39 10.30
CA HIS A 178 -4.06 -1.54 9.97
C HIS A 178 -4.68 -2.18 11.23
N GLN A 179 -3.89 -2.39 12.27
CA GLN A 179 -4.35 -2.95 13.54
C GLN A 179 -5.39 -2.07 14.26
N SER A 180 -5.48 -0.77 13.94
CA SER A 180 -6.54 0.10 14.43
C SER A 180 -7.88 -0.05 13.67
N GLY A 181 -7.95 -0.97 12.70
CA GLY A 181 -9.18 -1.30 11.95
C GLY A 181 -9.26 -0.65 10.57
N VAL A 182 -8.22 0.05 10.12
CA VAL A 182 -8.16 0.64 8.78
C VAL A 182 -7.80 -0.44 7.76
N THR A 183 -8.56 -0.56 6.67
CA THR A 183 -8.19 -1.38 5.52
C THR A 183 -6.97 -0.79 4.84
N VAL A 184 -5.95 -1.59 4.57
CA VAL A 184 -4.71 -1.09 3.95
C VAL A 184 -4.49 -1.75 2.60
N VAL A 185 -4.17 -0.92 1.59
CA VAL A 185 -3.70 -1.38 0.28
C VAL A 185 -2.30 -0.82 0.06
N MET A 186 -1.32 -1.68 -0.09
CA MET A 186 0.07 -1.31 -0.26
C MET A 186 0.60 -1.79 -1.61
N VAL A 187 1.02 -0.87 -2.45
CA VAL A 187 1.85 -1.19 -3.63
C VAL A 187 3.29 -1.30 -3.17
N SER A 188 3.97 -2.39 -3.53
CA SER A 188 5.39 -2.57 -3.21
C SER A 188 6.11 -3.47 -4.20
N HIS A 189 7.39 -3.19 -4.43
CA HIS A 189 8.32 -4.07 -5.17
C HIS A 189 9.04 -5.07 -4.26
N SER A 190 8.90 -4.96 -2.94
CA SER A 190 9.53 -5.84 -1.98
C SER A 190 8.68 -7.05 -1.67
N MET A 191 9.10 -8.19 -2.15
CA MET A 191 8.42 -9.46 -1.89
C MET A 191 8.47 -9.86 -0.41
N ASP A 192 9.57 -9.52 0.28
CA ASP A 192 9.69 -9.78 1.72
C ASP A 192 8.70 -8.93 2.53
N ASP A 193 8.49 -7.65 2.15
CA ASP A 193 7.55 -6.79 2.86
C ASP A 193 6.11 -7.24 2.65
N VAL A 194 5.69 -7.46 1.39
CA VAL A 194 4.31 -7.90 1.13
C VAL A 194 4.05 -9.28 1.72
N GLY A 195 5.06 -10.18 1.72
CA GLY A 195 4.97 -11.48 2.36
C GLY A 195 4.85 -11.40 3.88
N LYS A 196 5.45 -10.39 4.51
CA LYS A 196 5.43 -10.21 5.96
C LYS A 196 4.15 -9.54 6.46
N TYR A 197 3.64 -8.54 5.73
CA TYR A 197 2.60 -7.64 6.24
C TYR A 197 1.23 -7.84 5.61
N CYS A 198 1.15 -8.33 4.36
CA CYS A 198 -0.11 -8.48 3.67
C CYS A 198 -0.81 -9.83 3.95
N ASP A 199 -2.13 -9.79 4.04
CA ASP A 199 -2.98 -10.98 4.16
C ASP A 199 -3.19 -11.64 2.80
N ARG A 200 -3.33 -10.81 1.74
CA ARG A 200 -3.58 -11.24 0.37
C ARG A 200 -2.82 -10.37 -0.62
N LEU A 201 -2.42 -10.96 -1.73
CA LEU A 201 -1.71 -10.30 -2.81
C LEU A 201 -2.53 -10.33 -4.10
N TYR A 202 -2.39 -9.26 -4.88
CA TYR A 202 -2.77 -9.19 -6.29
C TYR A 202 -1.52 -8.96 -7.13
N VAL A 203 -1.29 -9.82 -8.09
CA VAL A 203 -0.16 -9.73 -9.03
C VAL A 203 -0.66 -9.13 -10.33
N LEU A 204 -0.22 -7.92 -10.63
CA LEU A 204 -0.59 -7.20 -11.83
C LEU A 204 0.51 -7.31 -12.88
N ASP A 205 0.13 -7.75 -14.08
CA ASP A 205 1.01 -7.83 -15.25
C ASP A 205 0.27 -7.34 -16.48
N HIS A 206 0.87 -6.42 -17.24
CA HIS A 206 0.28 -5.83 -18.44
C HIS A 206 -1.20 -5.43 -18.29
N GLY A 207 -1.54 -4.75 -17.18
CA GLY A 207 -2.87 -4.26 -16.90
C GLY A 207 -3.90 -5.32 -16.49
N ARG A 208 -3.50 -6.57 -16.21
CA ARG A 208 -4.37 -7.67 -15.80
C ARG A 208 -3.93 -8.30 -14.49
N ILE A 209 -4.87 -8.83 -13.72
CA ILE A 209 -4.56 -9.66 -12.55
C ILE A 209 -4.16 -11.05 -13.05
N GLN A 210 -2.89 -11.43 -12.85
CA GLN A 210 -2.37 -12.75 -13.22
C GLN A 210 -2.53 -13.76 -12.10
N TYR A 211 -2.29 -13.33 -10.86
CA TYR A 211 -2.41 -14.17 -9.66
C TYR A 211 -3.03 -13.37 -8.54
N GLN A 212 -3.78 -14.07 -7.69
CA GLN A 212 -4.29 -13.54 -6.44
C GLN A 212 -4.34 -14.65 -5.40
N GLY A 213 -4.13 -14.33 -4.14
CA GLY A 213 -4.18 -15.28 -3.04
C GLY A 213 -3.36 -14.80 -1.85
N THR A 214 -3.21 -15.66 -0.86
CA THR A 214 -2.28 -15.43 0.24
C THR A 214 -0.84 -15.31 -0.27
N PRO A 215 0.06 -14.65 0.45
CA PRO A 215 1.47 -14.61 0.06
C PRO A 215 2.08 -16.01 -0.16
N ALA A 216 1.66 -17.00 0.63
CA ALA A 216 2.12 -18.38 0.48
C ALA A 216 1.73 -18.98 -0.88
N GLU A 217 0.45 -18.84 -1.27
CA GLU A 217 -0.06 -19.32 -2.55
C GLU A 217 0.61 -18.62 -3.74
N VAL A 218 0.72 -17.29 -3.67
CA VAL A 218 1.32 -16.50 -4.76
C VAL A 218 2.80 -16.84 -4.95
N PHE A 219 3.58 -16.98 -3.88
CA PHE A 219 5.02 -17.25 -3.98
C PHE A 219 5.35 -18.70 -4.38
N GLU A 220 4.38 -19.61 -4.36
CA GLU A 220 4.56 -20.94 -4.96
C GLU A 220 4.70 -20.89 -6.48
N HIS A 221 4.16 -19.85 -7.13
CA HIS A 221 4.32 -19.57 -8.56
C HIS A 221 5.66 -18.88 -8.90
N GLY A 222 6.73 -19.16 -8.13
CA GLY A 222 8.01 -18.46 -8.25
C GLY A 222 8.64 -18.45 -9.64
N ASN A 223 8.48 -19.54 -10.40
CA ASN A 223 8.99 -19.63 -11.78
C ASN A 223 8.19 -18.77 -12.75
N GLU A 224 6.88 -18.71 -12.59
CA GLU A 224 5.96 -17.90 -13.39
C GLU A 224 6.15 -16.41 -13.06
N LEU A 225 6.28 -16.07 -11.77
CA LEU A 225 6.56 -14.71 -11.32
C LEU A 225 7.86 -14.17 -11.92
N LYS A 226 8.92 -15.00 -12.00
CA LYS A 226 10.18 -14.63 -12.64
C LYS A 226 10.01 -14.33 -14.12
N LYS A 227 9.15 -15.07 -14.84
CA LYS A 227 8.89 -14.83 -16.29
C LYS A 227 8.27 -13.45 -16.55
N ILE A 228 7.51 -12.93 -15.60
CA ILE A 228 6.89 -11.59 -15.67
C ILE A 228 7.73 -10.51 -14.95
N GLY A 229 9.01 -10.79 -14.69
CA GLY A 229 9.96 -9.83 -14.10
C GLY A 229 9.77 -9.58 -12.61
N LEU A 230 9.07 -10.44 -11.90
CA LEU A 230 8.93 -10.40 -10.44
C LEU A 230 9.84 -11.43 -9.80
N ASP A 231 10.29 -11.11 -8.60
CA ASP A 231 11.05 -12.06 -7.77
C ASP A 231 10.14 -12.67 -6.68
N VAL A 232 10.70 -13.55 -5.87
CA VAL A 232 10.06 -14.11 -4.68
C VAL A 232 10.98 -13.87 -3.47
N PRO A 233 10.45 -13.95 -2.24
CA PRO A 233 11.27 -13.84 -1.03
C PRO A 233 12.46 -14.81 -1.05
N GLU A 234 13.60 -14.38 -0.49
CA GLU A 234 14.82 -15.19 -0.48
C GLU A 234 14.62 -16.56 0.18
N CYS A 235 13.78 -16.62 1.23
CA CYS A 235 13.44 -17.90 1.86
C CYS A 235 12.60 -18.81 0.95
N ALA A 236 11.76 -18.25 0.08
CA ALA A 236 11.02 -19.05 -0.92
C ALA A 236 11.96 -19.66 -1.96
N LYS A 237 12.98 -18.89 -2.41
CA LYS A 237 14.04 -19.41 -3.30
C LYS A 237 14.79 -20.56 -2.63
N LEU A 238 15.21 -20.37 -1.38
CA LEU A 238 15.91 -21.39 -0.61
C LEU A 238 15.05 -22.64 -0.42
N ALA A 239 13.73 -22.47 -0.13
CA ALA A 239 12.80 -23.57 0.00
C ALA A 239 12.73 -24.42 -1.27
N ALA A 240 12.66 -23.76 -2.44
CA ALA A 240 12.65 -24.45 -3.74
C ALA A 240 13.91 -25.28 -3.94
N VAL A 241 15.09 -24.67 -3.73
CA VAL A 241 16.40 -25.36 -3.88
C VAL A 241 16.52 -26.53 -2.90
N LEU A 242 16.08 -26.40 -1.65
CA LEU A 242 16.15 -27.48 -0.66
C LEU A 242 15.23 -28.63 -1.04
N ARG A 243 14.01 -28.36 -1.54
CA ARG A 243 13.09 -29.40 -2.04
C ARG A 243 13.69 -30.16 -3.23
N GLU A 244 14.32 -29.49 -4.20
CA GLU A 244 15.04 -30.10 -5.31
C GLU A 244 16.16 -31.05 -4.85
N LYS A 245 16.79 -30.72 -3.70
CA LYS A 245 17.82 -31.57 -3.06
C LYS A 245 17.25 -32.67 -2.17
N GLY A 246 15.94 -32.86 -2.12
CA GLY A 246 15.28 -33.92 -1.38
C GLY A 246 14.97 -33.61 0.11
N PHE A 247 15.13 -32.35 0.53
CA PHE A 247 14.68 -31.96 1.87
C PHE A 247 13.16 -31.84 1.94
N ASP A 248 12.59 -32.28 3.04
CA ASP A 248 11.15 -32.19 3.33
C ASP A 248 10.81 -30.77 3.85
N ILE A 249 10.69 -29.81 2.94
CA ILE A 249 10.32 -28.41 3.24
C ILE A 249 8.85 -28.20 2.86
N ALA A 250 8.05 -27.74 3.82
CA ALA A 250 6.62 -27.51 3.63
C ALA A 250 6.35 -26.52 2.47
N PRO A 251 5.31 -26.75 1.63
CA PRO A 251 4.84 -25.78 0.67
C PRO A 251 4.52 -24.43 1.35
N GLY A 252 4.64 -23.32 0.59
CA GLY A 252 4.37 -21.97 1.12
C GLY A 252 5.37 -21.46 2.16
N THR A 253 6.53 -22.14 2.35
CA THR A 253 7.60 -21.65 3.22
C THR A 253 8.34 -20.48 2.56
N PHE A 254 8.06 -19.26 3.00
CA PHE A 254 8.71 -18.06 2.50
C PHE A 254 9.19 -17.12 3.62
N ARG A 255 8.74 -17.31 4.87
CA ARG A 255 9.19 -16.51 6.02
C ARG A 255 10.43 -17.12 6.64
N ARG A 256 11.30 -16.27 7.16
CA ARG A 256 12.57 -16.69 7.79
C ARG A 256 12.34 -17.62 8.95
N GLU A 257 11.37 -17.32 9.81
CA GLU A 257 11.04 -18.11 10.99
C GLU A 257 10.56 -19.52 10.62
N ASP A 258 9.73 -19.61 9.57
CA ASP A 258 9.23 -20.88 9.06
C ASP A 258 10.35 -21.69 8.44
N MET A 259 11.23 -21.07 7.64
CA MET A 259 12.39 -21.70 7.06
C MET A 259 13.32 -22.27 8.13
N CYS A 260 13.61 -21.52 9.19
CA CYS A 260 14.43 -22.02 10.31
C CYS A 260 13.80 -23.27 10.95
N ARG A 261 12.48 -23.28 11.16
CA ARG A 261 11.77 -24.44 11.69
C ARG A 261 11.86 -25.66 10.78
N GLU A 262 11.66 -25.48 9.49
CA GLU A 262 11.74 -26.56 8.51
C GLU A 262 13.16 -27.15 8.40
N ILE A 263 14.19 -26.31 8.39
CA ILE A 263 15.58 -26.78 8.39
C ILE A 263 15.88 -27.59 9.66
N LEU A 264 15.51 -27.09 10.85
CA LEU A 264 15.75 -27.78 12.11
C LEU A 264 15.00 -29.12 12.19
N LYS A 265 13.80 -29.23 11.60
CA LYS A 265 13.04 -30.49 11.49
C LYS A 265 13.77 -31.53 10.64
N ASN A 266 14.41 -31.12 9.55
CA ASN A 266 15.18 -32.01 8.68
C ASN A 266 16.52 -32.43 9.28
N LEU A 267 17.17 -31.59 10.12
CA LEU A 267 18.41 -31.93 10.80
C LEU A 267 18.26 -32.89 11.98
N LYS A 268 17.04 -33.08 12.49
CA LYS A 268 16.72 -34.00 13.57
C LYS A 268 16.28 -35.39 13.10
N LYS A 269 16.09 -35.57 11.78
CA LYS A 269 15.88 -36.84 11.11
C LYS A 269 17.23 -37.46 10.74
#